data_5604e55782d074dba75126ec72c7ca29
#
_entry.id   5604e55782d074dba75126ec72c7ca29
#
_cell.length_a   1.000
_cell.length_b   1.000
_cell.length_c   1.000
_cell.angle_alpha   90.00
_cell.angle_beta   90.00
_cell.angle_gamma   90.00
#
_symmetry.space_group_name_H-M   'P 1'
#
loop_
_entity.id
_entity.type
_entity.pdbx_description
1 polymer ?
#
loop_
_entity_poly.entity_id
_entity_poly.type
_entity_poly.pdbx_seq_one_letter_code
_entity_poly.pdbx_strand_id
1 'polypeptide(L)'
;MKPLIGISCCVKPFGVFGTPNHAASDSYVRVVLGPVGGIPVLLPAAGEALVPEILPRLDGLILTGSRSNVCPDHYEGPPHAEGTPEDHARDATTLPLIRAAISAGLPLLAICRGFQELNVALGGSLDQRIQDLPGRIDHSTPSDQRYARVRVAKAHGVRLAPESPLVRLAGGAAELSVNSLHNQGIARLAPRLLAEGWAPDGTIEAVRVKDAPGLALGVQWHPEYDWESDQLSRALFEWFGDACMAWAGRRTRPLAAE
;
A
#
# COMPACT_ATOMS: atom_id res chain seq x y z
N MET A 1 15.09 -14.13 -14.52
CA MET A 1 13.63 -14.34 -14.72
C MET A 1 12.93 -13.12 -14.17
N LYS A 2 11.86 -12.61 -14.82
CA LYS A 2 11.10 -11.48 -14.26
C LYS A 2 10.35 -11.93 -13.02
N PRO A 3 10.32 -11.12 -11.93
CA PRO A 3 9.63 -11.47 -10.71
C PRO A 3 8.10 -11.46 -10.90
N LEU A 4 7.40 -12.38 -10.25
CA LEU A 4 5.95 -12.47 -10.24
C LEU A 4 5.38 -11.62 -9.09
N ILE A 5 4.66 -10.55 -9.44
CA ILE A 5 4.18 -9.54 -8.48
C ILE A 5 2.68 -9.67 -8.29
N GLY A 6 2.28 -10.03 -7.08
CA GLY A 6 0.88 -10.03 -6.66
C GLY A 6 0.37 -8.60 -6.47
N ILE A 7 -0.82 -8.31 -7.02
CA ILE A 7 -1.52 -7.04 -6.89
C ILE A 7 -2.87 -7.32 -6.22
N SER A 8 -3.10 -6.80 -5.01
CA SER A 8 -4.36 -7.03 -4.29
C SER A 8 -5.56 -6.43 -5.01
N CYS A 9 -6.66 -7.17 -5.11
CA CYS A 9 -7.92 -6.70 -5.68
C CYS A 9 -8.91 -6.23 -4.61
N CYS A 10 -9.83 -5.35 -5.03
CA CYS A 10 -11.08 -5.07 -4.34
C CYS A 10 -12.21 -5.87 -4.97
N VAL A 11 -13.27 -6.14 -4.21
CA VAL A 11 -14.55 -6.61 -4.76
C VAL A 11 -15.42 -5.40 -5.06
N LYS A 12 -15.81 -5.25 -6.32
CA LYS A 12 -16.63 -4.13 -6.76
C LYS A 12 -17.71 -4.59 -7.72
N PRO A 13 -18.94 -4.05 -7.63
CA PRO A 13 -19.96 -4.29 -8.62
C PRO A 13 -19.60 -3.58 -9.94
N PHE A 14 -19.68 -4.30 -11.06
CA PHE A 14 -19.49 -3.75 -12.39
C PHE A 14 -20.63 -4.11 -13.32
N GLY A 15 -20.78 -3.28 -14.37
CA GLY A 15 -21.79 -3.45 -15.42
C GLY A 15 -23.21 -3.15 -14.94
N VAL A 16 -24.16 -3.30 -15.86
CA VAL A 16 -25.58 -2.98 -15.63
C VAL A 16 -26.27 -3.89 -14.61
N PHE A 17 -25.70 -5.07 -14.37
CA PHE A 17 -26.23 -6.05 -13.41
C PHE A 17 -25.57 -5.97 -12.02
N GLY A 18 -24.59 -5.06 -11.83
CA GLY A 18 -23.89 -4.95 -10.56
C GLY A 18 -23.16 -6.22 -10.14
N THR A 19 -22.70 -7.04 -11.08
CA THR A 19 -22.01 -8.31 -10.78
C THR A 19 -20.72 -8.05 -10.01
N PRO A 20 -20.46 -8.76 -8.89
CA PRO A 20 -19.21 -8.64 -8.16
C PRO A 20 -18.00 -9.02 -9.03
N ASN A 21 -16.98 -8.17 -9.04
CA ASN A 21 -15.73 -8.40 -9.76
C ASN A 21 -14.55 -8.13 -8.86
N HIS A 22 -13.51 -8.96 -8.96
CA HIS A 22 -12.22 -8.69 -8.33
C HIS A 22 -11.41 -7.80 -9.28
N ALA A 23 -11.04 -6.60 -8.82
CA ALA A 23 -10.41 -5.61 -9.68
C ALA A 23 -9.32 -4.81 -8.95
N ALA A 24 -8.30 -4.43 -9.70
CA ALA A 24 -7.31 -3.42 -9.36
C ALA A 24 -7.25 -2.35 -10.45
N SER A 25 -6.78 -1.14 -10.12
CA SER A 25 -6.58 -0.09 -11.13
C SER A 25 -5.46 -0.48 -12.11
N ASP A 26 -5.63 -0.15 -13.39
CA ASP A 26 -4.60 -0.31 -14.43
C ASP A 26 -3.26 0.35 -14.06
N SER A 27 -3.27 1.43 -13.26
CA SER A 27 -2.04 2.08 -12.79
C SER A 27 -1.10 1.11 -12.07
N TYR A 28 -1.62 0.17 -11.27
CA TYR A 28 -0.79 -0.85 -10.60
C TYR A 28 -0.23 -1.88 -11.58
N VAL A 29 -0.99 -2.27 -12.60
CA VAL A 29 -0.50 -3.14 -13.67
C VAL A 29 0.64 -2.47 -14.43
N ARG A 30 0.47 -1.18 -14.77
CA ARG A 30 1.48 -0.39 -15.49
C ARG A 30 2.77 -0.20 -14.69
N VAL A 31 2.71 0.05 -13.38
CA VAL A 31 3.94 0.17 -12.57
C VAL A 31 4.68 -1.16 -12.49
N VAL A 32 3.98 -2.29 -12.42
CA VAL A 32 4.62 -3.61 -12.42
C VAL A 32 5.30 -3.92 -13.77
N LEU A 33 4.64 -3.61 -14.88
CA LEU A 33 5.20 -3.81 -16.22
C LEU A 33 6.33 -2.83 -16.54
N GLY A 34 6.28 -1.61 -15.99
CA GLY A 34 7.24 -0.53 -16.18
C GLY A 34 8.38 -0.57 -15.14
N PRO A 35 8.40 0.34 -14.15
CA PRO A 35 9.55 0.55 -13.26
C PRO A 35 9.87 -0.64 -12.36
N VAL A 36 8.91 -1.48 -11.98
CA VAL A 36 9.17 -2.73 -11.21
C VAL A 36 9.83 -3.80 -12.11
N GLY A 37 9.51 -3.83 -13.40
CA GLY A 37 10.07 -4.79 -14.36
C GLY A 37 9.57 -6.23 -14.15
N GLY A 38 8.42 -6.42 -13.50
CA GLY A 38 7.84 -7.71 -13.11
C GLY A 38 6.74 -8.21 -14.04
N ILE A 39 6.12 -9.31 -13.63
CA ILE A 39 4.91 -9.90 -14.24
C ILE A 39 3.75 -9.63 -13.25
N PRO A 40 2.72 -8.84 -13.62
CA PRO A 40 1.60 -8.56 -12.74
C PRO A 40 0.63 -9.75 -12.65
N VAL A 41 0.21 -10.10 -11.43
CA VAL A 41 -0.86 -11.07 -11.17
C VAL A 41 -1.89 -10.46 -10.24
N LEU A 42 -3.13 -10.36 -10.68
CA LEU A 42 -4.23 -9.88 -9.85
C LEU A 42 -4.63 -10.97 -8.85
N LEU A 43 -4.58 -10.62 -7.57
CA LEU A 43 -4.93 -11.51 -6.47
C LEU A 43 -6.39 -11.30 -6.07
N PRO A 44 -7.28 -12.30 -6.26
CA PRO A 44 -8.66 -12.16 -5.87
C PRO A 44 -8.82 -12.02 -4.35
N ALA A 45 -9.78 -11.24 -3.92
CA ALA A 45 -10.19 -11.13 -2.52
C ALA A 45 -11.08 -12.36 -2.16
N ALA A 46 -10.44 -13.50 -1.90
CA ALA A 46 -11.11 -14.81 -1.76
C ALA A 46 -10.91 -15.45 -0.37
N GLY A 47 -10.48 -14.65 0.61
CA GLY A 47 -10.32 -15.08 2.00
C GLY A 47 -8.95 -15.68 2.34
N GLU A 48 -8.76 -15.95 3.63
CA GLU A 48 -7.48 -16.41 4.21
C GLU A 48 -7.00 -17.75 3.64
N ALA A 49 -7.91 -18.66 3.31
CA ALA A 49 -7.56 -19.98 2.78
C ALA A 49 -6.73 -19.93 1.48
N LEU A 50 -6.77 -18.81 0.75
CA LEU A 50 -5.97 -18.58 -0.45
C LEU A 50 -4.49 -18.29 -0.13
N VAL A 51 -4.19 -17.77 1.04
CA VAL A 51 -2.85 -17.26 1.39
C VAL A 51 -1.74 -18.32 1.27
N PRO A 52 -1.86 -19.52 1.88
CA PRO A 52 -0.81 -20.53 1.78
C PRO A 52 -0.59 -21.04 0.35
N GLU A 53 -1.61 -20.97 -0.50
CA GLU A 53 -1.52 -21.40 -1.88
C GLU A 53 -0.83 -20.38 -2.79
N ILE A 54 -1.04 -19.09 -2.53
CA ILE A 54 -0.59 -18.01 -3.41
C ILE A 54 0.78 -17.48 -3.01
N LEU A 55 1.02 -17.29 -1.71
CA LEU A 55 2.23 -16.67 -1.19
C LEU A 55 3.52 -17.34 -1.70
N PRO A 56 3.66 -18.67 -1.72
CA PRO A 56 4.87 -19.34 -2.20
C PRO A 56 5.15 -19.11 -3.70
N ARG A 57 4.18 -18.62 -4.46
CA ARG A 57 4.30 -18.39 -5.90
C ARG A 57 4.73 -16.99 -6.26
N LEU A 58 4.69 -16.06 -5.30
CA LEU A 58 4.99 -14.64 -5.52
C LEU A 58 6.45 -14.31 -5.25
N ASP A 59 6.94 -13.32 -5.97
CA ASP A 59 8.26 -12.72 -5.75
C ASP A 59 8.17 -11.29 -5.18
N GLY A 60 6.96 -10.74 -5.11
CA GLY A 60 6.64 -9.48 -4.47
C GLY A 60 5.13 -9.26 -4.34
N LEU A 61 4.73 -8.36 -3.46
CA LEU A 61 3.34 -8.04 -3.18
C LEU A 61 3.11 -6.53 -3.17
N ILE A 62 2.17 -6.05 -3.98
CA ILE A 62 1.64 -4.69 -3.92
C ILE A 62 0.23 -4.73 -3.33
N LEU A 63 0.04 -4.02 -2.21
CA LEU A 63 -1.26 -3.76 -1.63
C LEU A 63 -1.77 -2.42 -2.17
N THR A 64 -2.88 -2.47 -2.88
CA THR A 64 -3.42 -1.34 -3.65
C THR A 64 -4.22 -0.35 -2.78
N GLY A 65 -4.33 0.88 -3.24
CA GLY A 65 -5.36 1.81 -2.76
C GLY A 65 -6.78 1.36 -3.11
N SER A 66 -7.76 1.89 -2.39
CA SER A 66 -9.19 1.69 -2.64
C SER A 66 -10.02 2.83 -2.05
N ARG A 67 -11.25 2.98 -2.55
CA ARG A 67 -12.26 3.85 -1.93
C ARG A 67 -12.92 3.23 -0.71
N SER A 68 -12.88 1.89 -0.56
CA SER A 68 -13.38 1.24 0.64
C SER A 68 -12.44 1.45 1.81
N ASN A 69 -13.00 1.61 2.98
CA ASN A 69 -12.27 1.68 4.24
C ASN A 69 -11.97 0.26 4.77
N VAL A 70 -10.96 0.13 5.63
CA VAL A 70 -10.74 -1.09 6.41
C VAL A 70 -11.84 -1.19 7.46
N CYS A 71 -12.49 -2.35 7.58
CA CYS A 71 -13.57 -2.56 8.54
C CYS A 71 -13.09 -2.28 9.98
N PRO A 72 -13.83 -1.47 10.77
CA PRO A 72 -13.42 -1.09 12.11
C PRO A 72 -13.31 -2.25 13.10
N ASP A 73 -13.97 -3.37 12.87
CA ASP A 73 -13.86 -4.57 13.69
C ASP A 73 -12.41 -5.11 13.78
N HIS A 74 -11.60 -4.84 12.76
CA HIS A 74 -10.20 -5.28 12.72
C HIS A 74 -9.24 -4.46 13.59
N TYR A 75 -9.68 -3.28 14.09
CA TYR A 75 -8.87 -2.40 14.93
C TYR A 75 -9.63 -1.84 16.13
N GLU A 76 -10.77 -2.48 16.51
CA GLU A 76 -11.62 -2.12 17.65
C GLU A 76 -12.12 -0.66 17.56
N GLY A 77 -12.36 -0.20 16.34
CA GLY A 77 -12.87 1.14 16.08
C GLY A 77 -14.40 1.23 16.21
N PRO A 78 -14.95 2.44 16.35
CA PRO A 78 -16.41 2.64 16.29
C PRO A 78 -16.92 2.30 14.88
N PRO A 79 -18.20 1.89 14.73
CA PRO A 79 -18.78 1.67 13.41
C PRO A 79 -18.59 2.87 12.49
N HIS A 80 -18.40 2.62 11.21
CA HIS A 80 -18.33 3.70 10.21
C HIS A 80 -19.66 4.45 10.10
N ALA A 81 -19.59 5.70 9.66
CA ALA A 81 -20.79 6.44 9.28
C ALA A 81 -21.54 5.72 8.16
N GLU A 82 -22.88 5.84 8.17
CA GLU A 82 -23.75 5.23 7.16
C GLU A 82 -23.29 5.60 5.73
N GLY A 83 -23.25 4.60 4.84
CA GLY A 83 -22.82 4.77 3.46
C GLY A 83 -21.31 4.76 3.24
N THR A 84 -20.48 4.61 4.29
CA THR A 84 -19.04 4.41 4.13
C THR A 84 -18.78 3.04 3.50
N PRO A 85 -18.12 2.97 2.34
CA PRO A 85 -17.89 1.69 1.69
C PRO A 85 -16.83 0.87 2.44
N GLU A 86 -17.12 -0.41 2.67
CA GLU A 86 -16.21 -1.43 3.20
C GLU A 86 -15.99 -2.55 2.19
N ASP A 87 -14.94 -3.35 2.38
CA ASP A 87 -14.65 -4.53 1.55
C ASP A 87 -14.15 -5.67 2.44
N HIS A 88 -15.10 -6.34 3.10
CA HIS A 88 -14.80 -7.43 4.03
C HIS A 88 -14.06 -8.60 3.37
N ALA A 89 -14.34 -8.89 2.10
CA ALA A 89 -13.66 -9.96 1.36
C ALA A 89 -12.18 -9.62 1.16
N ARG A 90 -11.88 -8.35 0.87
CA ARG A 90 -10.51 -7.85 0.78
C ARG A 90 -9.81 -7.91 2.13
N ASP A 91 -10.43 -7.43 3.20
CA ASP A 91 -9.85 -7.47 4.55
C ASP A 91 -9.54 -8.92 4.99
N ALA A 92 -10.49 -9.85 4.77
CA ALA A 92 -10.32 -11.27 5.06
C ALA A 92 -9.17 -11.93 4.27
N THR A 93 -8.76 -11.34 3.15
CA THR A 93 -7.65 -11.84 2.32
C THR A 93 -6.34 -11.11 2.65
N THR A 94 -6.35 -9.78 2.63
CA THR A 94 -5.13 -8.97 2.69
C THR A 94 -4.50 -8.93 4.07
N LEU A 95 -5.29 -8.88 5.15
CA LEU A 95 -4.74 -8.83 6.50
C LEU A 95 -3.91 -10.09 6.86
N PRO A 96 -4.37 -11.33 6.63
CA PRO A 96 -3.54 -12.52 6.81
C PRO A 96 -2.39 -12.59 5.79
N LEU A 97 -2.60 -12.17 4.53
CA LEU A 97 -1.56 -12.15 3.50
C LEU A 97 -0.38 -11.23 3.88
N ILE A 98 -0.67 -10.06 4.45
CA ILE A 98 0.36 -9.13 4.96
C ILE A 98 1.23 -9.81 6.01
N ARG A 99 0.60 -10.42 7.03
CA ARG A 99 1.33 -11.09 8.11
C ARG A 99 2.22 -12.21 7.59
N ALA A 100 1.70 -13.02 6.68
CA ALA A 100 2.42 -14.11 6.05
C ALA A 100 3.56 -13.63 5.16
N ALA A 101 3.35 -12.58 4.35
CA ALA A 101 4.37 -11.97 3.49
C ALA A 101 5.55 -11.42 4.30
N ILE A 102 5.26 -10.69 5.39
CA ILE A 102 6.29 -10.16 6.28
C ILE A 102 7.08 -11.29 6.95
N SER A 103 6.39 -12.31 7.47
CA SER A 103 7.05 -13.46 8.10
C SER A 103 7.95 -14.23 7.13
N ALA A 104 7.53 -14.36 5.88
CA ALA A 104 8.33 -15.01 4.84
C ALA A 104 9.48 -14.12 4.33
N GLY A 105 9.47 -12.81 4.60
CA GLY A 105 10.41 -11.85 4.04
C GLY A 105 10.14 -11.51 2.57
N LEU A 106 8.93 -11.79 2.07
CA LEU A 106 8.51 -11.40 0.72
C LEU A 106 8.49 -9.87 0.62
N PRO A 107 9.12 -9.27 -0.40
CA PRO A 107 9.03 -7.83 -0.62
C PRO A 107 7.57 -7.36 -0.73
N LEU A 108 7.23 -6.34 0.07
CA LEU A 108 5.88 -5.80 0.20
C LEU A 108 5.91 -4.28 0.07
N LEU A 109 5.07 -3.74 -0.83
CA LEU A 109 4.79 -2.31 -0.97
C LEU A 109 3.30 -2.06 -0.76
N ALA A 110 2.96 -1.26 0.24
CA ALA A 110 1.60 -0.96 0.65
C ALA A 110 1.25 0.49 0.31
N ILE A 111 0.16 0.73 -0.47
CA ILE A 111 -0.21 2.04 -1.00
C ILE A 111 -1.61 2.43 -0.52
N CYS A 112 -1.75 3.60 0.10
CA CYS A 112 -2.99 4.21 0.57
C CYS A 112 -3.80 3.25 1.47
N ARG A 113 -4.88 2.64 0.98
CA ARG A 113 -5.60 1.63 1.78
C ARG A 113 -4.72 0.46 2.17
N GLY A 114 -3.82 0.02 1.29
CA GLY A 114 -2.83 -1.01 1.62
C GLY A 114 -1.90 -0.61 2.78
N PHE A 115 -1.51 0.65 2.87
CA PHE A 115 -0.75 1.21 3.99
C PHE A 115 -1.56 1.13 5.30
N GLN A 116 -2.85 1.41 5.25
CA GLN A 116 -3.75 1.30 6.40
C GLN A 116 -3.94 -0.18 6.81
N GLU A 117 -4.11 -1.08 5.82
CA GLU A 117 -4.15 -2.53 6.04
C GLU A 117 -2.86 -3.04 6.72
N LEU A 118 -1.69 -2.53 6.31
CA LEU A 118 -0.41 -2.88 6.91
C LEU A 118 -0.37 -2.52 8.40
N ASN A 119 -0.84 -1.32 8.76
CA ASN A 119 -0.93 -0.90 10.15
C ASN A 119 -1.87 -1.78 10.97
N VAL A 120 -3.08 -2.03 10.45
CA VAL A 120 -4.11 -2.85 11.13
C VAL A 120 -3.64 -4.32 11.26
N ALA A 121 -3.07 -4.91 10.20
CA ALA A 121 -2.57 -6.28 10.23
C ALA A 121 -1.50 -6.52 11.31
N LEU A 122 -0.78 -5.48 11.71
CA LEU A 122 0.26 -5.52 12.74
C LEU A 122 -0.19 -4.99 14.11
N GLY A 123 -1.50 -4.73 14.29
CA GLY A 123 -2.11 -4.36 15.57
C GLY A 123 -2.19 -2.86 15.83
N GLY A 124 -2.12 -2.03 14.80
CA GLY A 124 -2.41 -0.60 14.87
C GLY A 124 -3.91 -0.30 14.76
N SER A 125 -4.28 0.99 14.85
CA SER A 125 -5.65 1.47 14.66
C SER A 125 -5.70 2.65 13.70
N LEU A 126 -6.91 3.01 13.24
CA LEU A 126 -7.14 4.06 12.26
C LEU A 126 -8.13 5.10 12.80
N ASP A 127 -7.88 6.37 12.47
CA ASP A 127 -8.86 7.43 12.46
C ASP A 127 -9.65 7.35 11.16
N GLN A 128 -10.98 7.32 11.24
CA GLN A 128 -11.84 7.08 10.09
C GLN A 128 -12.00 8.31 9.20
N ARG A 129 -11.90 9.52 9.79
CA ARG A 129 -12.08 10.81 9.15
C ARG A 129 -11.10 11.81 9.76
N ILE A 130 -9.85 11.77 9.29
CA ILE A 130 -8.78 12.61 9.85
C ILE A 130 -9.07 14.10 9.70
N GLN A 131 -9.76 14.51 8.64
CA GLN A 131 -10.16 15.90 8.39
C GLN A 131 -11.14 16.46 9.47
N ASP A 132 -11.80 15.59 10.24
CA ASP A 132 -12.72 16.02 11.31
C ASP A 132 -11.98 16.20 12.65
N LEU A 133 -10.70 15.82 12.73
CA LEU A 133 -9.90 15.94 13.94
C LEU A 133 -9.32 17.36 14.09
N PRO A 134 -9.29 17.92 15.30
CA PRO A 134 -8.69 19.24 15.52
C PRO A 134 -7.22 19.33 15.04
N GLY A 135 -6.92 20.36 14.26
CA GLY A 135 -5.57 20.63 13.78
C GLY A 135 -5.11 19.76 12.59
N ARG A 136 -5.98 18.90 12.06
CA ARG A 136 -5.70 18.13 10.85
C ARG A 136 -6.13 18.89 9.59
N ILE A 137 -5.38 18.71 8.52
CA ILE A 137 -5.74 19.21 7.18
C ILE A 137 -6.67 18.22 6.48
N ASP A 138 -7.32 18.67 5.41
CA ASP A 138 -8.13 17.78 4.58
C ASP A 138 -7.25 17.00 3.60
N HIS A 139 -7.12 15.70 3.83
CA HIS A 139 -6.39 14.75 3.01
C HIS A 139 -7.25 14.10 1.93
N SER A 140 -8.56 14.39 1.90
CA SER A 140 -9.49 13.78 0.97
C SER A 140 -9.39 14.36 -0.44
N THR A 141 -9.91 13.61 -1.41
CA THR A 141 -10.08 14.15 -2.76
C THR A 141 -11.17 15.24 -2.74
N PRO A 142 -10.90 16.46 -3.22
CA PRO A 142 -11.92 17.48 -3.34
C PRO A 142 -13.15 16.98 -4.11
N SER A 143 -14.34 17.15 -3.54
CA SER A 143 -15.60 16.58 -4.05
C SER A 143 -16.03 17.14 -5.41
N ASP A 144 -15.54 18.33 -5.75
CA ASP A 144 -15.80 19.06 -7.01
C ASP A 144 -14.84 18.70 -8.15
N GLN A 145 -13.75 17.97 -7.83
CA GLN A 145 -12.71 17.65 -8.80
C GLN A 145 -12.84 16.22 -9.33
N ARG A 146 -13.60 16.07 -10.41
CA ARG A 146 -13.85 14.77 -11.07
C ARG A 146 -12.79 14.35 -12.08
N TYR A 147 -11.69 15.10 -12.23
CA TYR A 147 -10.75 14.90 -13.34
C TYR A 147 -9.47 14.18 -12.92
N ALA A 148 -8.91 13.38 -13.85
CA ALA A 148 -7.68 12.62 -13.68
C ALA A 148 -6.47 13.48 -13.23
N ARG A 149 -6.43 14.75 -13.57
CA ARG A 149 -5.37 15.71 -13.18
C ARG A 149 -5.23 15.91 -11.67
N VAL A 150 -6.32 15.73 -10.89
CA VAL A 150 -6.30 15.89 -9.43
C VAL A 150 -5.50 14.78 -8.76
N ARG A 151 -5.52 13.57 -9.34
CA ARG A 151 -4.82 12.41 -8.78
C ARG A 151 -3.30 12.55 -8.79
N VAL A 152 -2.77 13.35 -9.69
CA VAL A 152 -1.32 13.63 -9.81
C VAL A 152 -0.91 14.97 -9.19
N ALA A 153 -1.89 15.81 -8.82
CA ALA A 153 -1.60 17.10 -8.21
C ALA A 153 -0.99 16.91 -6.82
N LYS A 154 0.14 17.58 -6.56
CA LYS A 154 0.75 17.58 -5.22
C LYS A 154 -0.15 18.36 -4.27
N ALA A 155 -0.44 17.79 -3.10
CA ALA A 155 -1.38 18.33 -2.11
C ALA A 155 -0.67 18.94 -0.90
N HIS A 156 0.37 18.27 -0.39
CA HIS A 156 1.12 18.74 0.79
C HIS A 156 2.54 18.19 0.81
N GLY A 157 3.35 18.74 1.72
CA GLY A 157 4.69 18.24 2.03
C GLY A 157 4.63 17.00 2.95
N VAL A 158 5.65 16.16 2.87
CA VAL A 158 5.90 15.06 3.82
C VAL A 158 7.33 15.16 4.30
N ARG A 159 7.52 15.50 5.57
CA ARG A 159 8.84 15.51 6.23
C ARG A 159 9.24 14.07 6.55
N LEU A 160 10.41 13.67 6.08
CA LEU A 160 10.96 12.33 6.27
C LEU A 160 11.74 12.21 7.58
N ALA A 161 11.76 11.00 8.16
CA ALA A 161 12.72 10.66 9.20
C ALA A 161 14.15 10.69 8.61
N PRO A 162 15.16 11.19 9.32
CA PRO A 162 16.52 11.30 8.80
C PRO A 162 17.11 9.95 8.32
N GLU A 163 16.77 8.86 9.00
CA GLU A 163 17.23 7.51 8.69
C GLU A 163 16.31 6.76 7.70
N SER A 164 15.31 7.45 7.15
CA SER A 164 14.37 6.85 6.20
C SER A 164 15.08 6.48 4.90
N PRO A 165 14.87 5.28 4.36
CA PRO A 165 15.35 4.93 3.02
C PRO A 165 14.75 5.84 1.93
N LEU A 166 13.61 6.47 2.19
CA LEU A 166 12.98 7.42 1.28
C LEU A 166 13.82 8.68 1.07
N VAL A 167 14.65 9.10 2.05
CA VAL A 167 15.60 10.21 1.88
C VAL A 167 16.59 9.91 0.75
N ARG A 168 17.13 8.70 0.69
CA ARG A 168 18.02 8.29 -0.39
C ARG A 168 17.30 8.26 -1.75
N LEU A 169 16.07 7.73 -1.81
CA LEU A 169 15.27 7.69 -3.03
C LEU A 169 14.90 9.09 -3.52
N ALA A 170 14.76 10.05 -2.59
CA ALA A 170 14.50 11.45 -2.87
C ALA A 170 15.78 12.26 -3.20
N GLY A 171 16.91 11.61 -3.46
CA GLY A 171 18.17 12.30 -3.77
C GLY A 171 18.76 13.10 -2.60
N GLY A 172 18.44 12.75 -1.36
CA GLY A 172 18.87 13.42 -0.14
C GLY A 172 17.89 14.45 0.41
N ALA A 173 16.73 14.64 -0.21
CA ALA A 173 15.73 15.58 0.28
C ALA A 173 15.09 15.08 1.59
N ALA A 174 14.98 15.97 2.57
CA ALA A 174 14.34 15.70 3.86
C ALA A 174 12.82 15.89 3.83
N GLU A 175 12.31 16.46 2.75
CA GLU A 175 10.88 16.72 2.54
C GLU A 175 10.49 16.37 1.11
N LEU A 176 9.31 15.76 0.97
CA LEU A 176 8.69 15.37 -0.30
C LEU A 176 7.46 16.23 -0.54
N SER A 177 7.01 16.31 -1.80
CA SER A 177 5.67 16.81 -2.13
C SER A 177 4.86 15.68 -2.75
N VAL A 178 3.69 15.37 -2.17
CA VAL A 178 2.89 14.18 -2.52
C VAL A 178 1.44 14.56 -2.86
N ASN A 179 0.76 13.68 -3.60
CA ASN A 179 -0.70 13.75 -3.75
C ASN A 179 -1.38 13.19 -2.49
N SER A 180 -2.67 13.51 -2.29
CA SER A 180 -3.42 13.03 -1.13
C SER A 180 -4.88 12.78 -1.51
N LEU A 181 -5.37 11.56 -1.26
CA LEU A 181 -6.69 11.08 -1.69
C LEU A 181 -7.29 10.12 -0.66
N HIS A 182 -7.18 10.42 0.65
CA HIS A 182 -7.62 9.51 1.71
C HIS A 182 -8.36 10.25 2.83
N ASN A 183 -9.30 9.54 3.48
CA ASN A 183 -10.02 10.01 4.67
C ASN A 183 -9.52 9.33 5.93
N GLN A 184 -9.19 8.03 5.84
CA GLN A 184 -8.60 7.31 6.97
C GLN A 184 -7.10 7.62 7.08
N GLY A 185 -6.61 7.64 8.32
CA GLY A 185 -5.19 7.73 8.65
C GLY A 185 -4.84 6.88 9.85
N ILE A 186 -3.55 6.72 10.15
CA ILE A 186 -3.09 6.00 11.33
C ILE A 186 -3.40 6.82 12.58
N ALA A 187 -4.22 6.25 13.49
CA ALA A 187 -4.45 6.77 14.83
C ALA A 187 -3.36 6.26 15.79
N ARG A 188 -3.21 4.94 15.89
CA ARG A 188 -2.17 4.28 16.67
C ARG A 188 -1.28 3.46 15.75
N LEU A 189 -0.01 3.84 15.71
CA LEU A 189 1.00 3.10 14.94
C LEU A 189 1.21 1.70 15.54
N ALA A 190 1.19 0.68 14.71
CA ALA A 190 1.44 -0.69 15.15
C ALA A 190 2.85 -0.83 15.76
N PRO A 191 3.03 -1.64 16.82
CA PRO A 191 4.33 -1.75 17.53
C PRO A 191 5.50 -2.19 16.65
N ARG A 192 5.23 -2.93 15.58
CA ARG A 192 6.24 -3.40 14.61
C ARG A 192 6.52 -2.41 13.48
N LEU A 193 5.88 -1.23 13.46
CA LEU A 193 6.13 -0.21 12.46
C LEU A 193 7.05 0.91 12.99
N LEU A 194 7.83 1.48 12.08
CA LEU A 194 8.53 2.75 12.23
C LEU A 194 7.86 3.76 11.31
N ALA A 195 7.54 4.94 11.84
CA ALA A 195 7.09 6.05 11.00
C ALA A 195 8.30 6.62 10.26
N GLU A 196 8.18 6.74 8.95
CA GLU A 196 9.22 7.18 8.03
C GLU A 196 8.96 8.58 7.46
N GLY A 197 7.72 9.08 7.58
CA GLY A 197 7.34 10.41 7.11
C GLY A 197 6.02 10.90 7.68
N TRP A 198 5.89 12.24 7.79
CA TRP A 198 4.72 12.91 8.36
C TRP A 198 4.32 14.11 7.52
N ALA A 199 3.01 14.30 7.32
CA ALA A 199 2.41 15.53 6.81
C ALA A 199 2.62 16.70 7.81
N PRO A 200 2.38 17.97 7.38
CA PRO A 200 2.56 19.13 8.26
C PRO A 200 1.67 19.12 9.52
N ASP A 201 0.53 18.45 9.47
CA ASP A 201 -0.43 18.28 10.58
C ASP A 201 -0.08 17.09 11.50
N GLY A 202 1.03 16.40 11.24
CA GLY A 202 1.51 15.24 12.00
C GLY A 202 0.87 13.92 11.61
N THR A 203 0.04 13.87 10.55
CA THR A 203 -0.45 12.62 9.97
C THR A 203 0.72 11.78 9.47
N ILE A 204 0.76 10.48 9.84
CA ILE A 204 1.78 9.55 9.38
C ILE A 204 1.51 9.19 7.92
N GLU A 205 2.48 9.46 7.05
CA GLU A 205 2.37 9.30 5.61
C GLU A 205 3.22 8.15 5.05
N ALA A 206 4.23 7.71 5.81
CA ALA A 206 5.07 6.59 5.42
C ALA A 206 5.45 5.74 6.64
N VAL A 207 5.52 4.43 6.45
CA VAL A 207 5.94 3.48 7.49
C VAL A 207 6.80 2.37 6.90
N ARG A 208 7.68 1.80 7.74
CA ARG A 208 8.46 0.62 7.44
C ARG A 208 8.30 -0.41 8.55
N VAL A 209 8.29 -1.70 8.20
CA VAL A 209 8.27 -2.77 9.20
C VAL A 209 9.66 -2.91 9.83
N LYS A 210 9.72 -2.88 11.18
CA LYS A 210 10.93 -3.14 11.97
C LYS A 210 11.37 -4.59 11.73
N ASP A 211 12.67 -4.79 11.59
CA ASP A 211 13.30 -6.11 11.57
C ASP A 211 12.63 -7.08 10.58
N ALA A 212 12.04 -6.55 9.49
CA ALA A 212 11.52 -7.38 8.43
C ALA A 212 12.68 -8.06 7.68
N PRO A 213 12.60 -9.38 7.42
CA PRO A 213 13.65 -10.10 6.66
C PRO A 213 13.78 -9.61 5.22
N GLY A 214 12.76 -8.95 4.69
CA GLY A 214 12.70 -8.35 3.36
C GLY A 214 12.18 -6.92 3.39
N LEU A 215 12.12 -6.29 2.21
CA LEU A 215 11.53 -4.95 2.08
C LEU A 215 10.04 -5.00 2.45
N ALA A 216 9.62 -4.22 3.42
CA ALA A 216 8.22 -4.03 3.78
C ALA A 216 7.97 -2.55 4.12
N LEU A 217 7.45 -1.82 3.15
CA LEU A 217 7.21 -0.38 3.20
C LEU A 217 5.77 -0.05 2.87
N GLY A 218 5.23 0.98 3.51
CA GLY A 218 3.93 1.55 3.18
C GLY A 218 4.01 3.06 2.99
N VAL A 219 3.24 3.58 2.03
CA VAL A 219 3.04 5.01 1.78
C VAL A 219 1.56 5.32 1.69
N GLN A 220 1.15 6.47 2.25
CA GLN A 220 -0.27 6.84 2.28
C GLN A 220 -0.71 7.52 0.97
N TRP A 221 0.22 8.20 0.29
CA TRP A 221 -0.03 8.82 -1.02
C TRP A 221 -0.06 7.78 -2.14
N HIS A 222 -0.29 8.23 -3.38
CA HIS A 222 -0.46 7.40 -4.57
C HIS A 222 0.68 7.61 -5.59
N PRO A 223 1.83 6.95 -5.45
CA PRO A 223 2.95 7.05 -6.40
C PRO A 223 2.63 6.42 -7.76
N GLU A 224 1.64 5.52 -7.83
CA GLU A 224 1.25 4.83 -9.07
C GLU A 224 0.57 5.75 -10.10
N TYR A 225 0.22 6.97 -9.72
CA TYR A 225 -0.43 7.91 -10.64
C TYR A 225 0.53 8.81 -11.40
N ASP A 226 1.75 9.03 -10.90
CA ASP A 226 2.69 10.02 -11.45
C ASP A 226 4.11 9.49 -11.72
N TRP A 227 4.37 8.20 -11.56
CA TRP A 227 5.70 7.59 -11.70
C TRP A 227 6.39 7.87 -13.04
N GLU A 228 5.65 8.20 -14.10
CA GLU A 228 6.21 8.55 -15.41
C GLU A 228 6.90 9.91 -15.41
N SER A 229 6.43 10.84 -14.56
CA SER A 229 6.91 12.22 -14.47
C SER A 229 7.54 12.59 -13.12
N ASP A 230 7.33 11.79 -12.08
CA ASP A 230 7.86 12.02 -10.72
C ASP A 230 9.01 11.06 -10.44
N GLN A 231 10.20 11.62 -10.18
CA GLN A 231 11.41 10.83 -9.95
C GLN A 231 11.33 9.97 -8.68
N LEU A 232 10.72 10.48 -7.61
CA LEU A 232 10.59 9.72 -6.37
C LEU A 232 9.67 8.52 -6.56
N SER A 233 8.50 8.74 -7.17
CA SER A 233 7.54 7.66 -7.45
C SER A 233 8.17 6.57 -8.30
N ARG A 234 8.95 6.94 -9.33
CA ARG A 234 9.72 6.02 -10.15
C ARG A 234 10.75 5.26 -9.32
N ALA A 235 11.61 5.96 -8.58
CA ALA A 235 12.67 5.36 -7.76
C ALA A 235 12.12 4.40 -6.69
N LEU A 236 10.95 4.70 -6.12
CA LEU A 236 10.27 3.81 -5.18
C LEU A 236 9.90 2.46 -5.82
N PHE A 237 9.32 2.49 -7.02
CA PHE A 237 8.96 1.25 -7.72
C PHE A 237 10.18 0.49 -8.25
N GLU A 238 11.21 1.17 -8.72
CA GLU A 238 12.48 0.55 -9.13
C GLU A 238 13.14 -0.15 -7.92
N TRP A 239 13.21 0.51 -6.77
CA TRP A 239 13.75 -0.09 -5.54
C TRP A 239 12.95 -1.30 -5.08
N PHE A 240 11.61 -1.25 -5.16
CA PHE A 240 10.76 -2.40 -4.89
C PHE A 240 11.03 -3.54 -5.90
N GLY A 241 11.18 -3.22 -7.18
CA GLY A 241 11.52 -4.17 -8.25
C GLY A 241 12.85 -4.89 -7.99
N ASP A 242 13.89 -4.15 -7.60
CA ASP A 242 15.19 -4.69 -7.23
C ASP A 242 15.09 -5.69 -6.07
N ALA A 243 14.29 -5.36 -5.05
CA ALA A 243 14.04 -6.26 -3.93
C ALA A 243 13.34 -7.56 -4.37
N CYS A 244 12.36 -7.45 -5.28
CA CYS A 244 11.64 -8.60 -5.83
C CYS A 244 12.55 -9.48 -6.71
N MET A 245 13.40 -8.88 -7.53
CA MET A 245 14.41 -9.60 -8.32
C MET A 245 15.39 -10.36 -7.44
N ALA A 246 15.88 -9.72 -6.38
CA ALA A 246 16.78 -10.36 -5.42
C ALA A 246 16.09 -11.51 -4.67
N TRP A 247 14.80 -11.39 -4.36
CA TRP A 247 14.00 -12.47 -3.78
C TRP A 247 13.84 -13.65 -4.73
N ALA A 248 13.40 -13.41 -5.97
CA ALA A 248 13.27 -14.44 -7.00
C ALA A 248 14.58 -15.21 -7.25
N GLY A 249 15.72 -14.49 -7.25
CA GLY A 249 17.05 -15.08 -7.41
C GLY A 249 17.45 -16.03 -6.28
N ARG A 250 17.00 -15.78 -5.03
CA ARG A 250 17.25 -16.68 -3.89
C ARG A 250 16.44 -17.97 -3.99
N ARG A 251 15.22 -17.92 -4.51
CA ARG A 251 14.34 -19.08 -4.68
C ARG A 251 14.78 -20.04 -5.77
N THR A 252 15.47 -19.54 -6.80
CA THR A 252 15.94 -20.34 -7.95
C THR A 252 17.29 -21.00 -7.72
N ARG A 253 18.03 -20.67 -6.64
CA ARG A 253 19.25 -21.41 -6.26
C ARG A 253 18.85 -22.76 -5.63
N PRO A 254 19.28 -23.91 -6.22
CA PRO A 254 19.18 -25.18 -5.50
C PRO A 254 19.91 -25.06 -4.18
N LEU A 255 19.33 -25.56 -3.08
CA LEU A 255 20.09 -25.81 -1.87
C LEU A 255 21.30 -26.63 -2.30
N ALA A 256 22.52 -26.11 -2.10
CA ALA A 256 23.72 -26.89 -2.28
C ALA A 256 23.53 -28.14 -1.38
N ALA A 257 23.51 -29.32 -2.00
CA ALA A 257 23.50 -30.57 -1.25
C ALA A 257 24.81 -30.61 -0.45
N GLU A 258 24.71 -30.48 0.88
CA GLU A 258 25.80 -30.83 1.80
C GLU A 258 25.94 -32.34 1.90
#